data_2047225b89d7b6e941acb898411799b4
#
_entry.id   2047225b89d7b6e941acb898411799b4
#
_cell.length_a   1.000
_cell.length_b   1.000
_cell.length_c   1.000
_cell.angle_alpha   90.00
_cell.angle_beta   90.00
_cell.angle_gamma   90.00
#
_symmetry.space_group_name_H-M   'P 1'
#
loop_
_entity.id
_entity.type
_entity.pdbx_description
1 polymer ?
#
loop_
_entity_poly.entity_id
_entity_poly.type
_entity_poly.pdbx_seq_one_letter_code
_entity_poly.pdbx_strand_id
1 'polypeptide(L)'
;MHKNPMIATQELSFQYKGGTRIKFPSVEIQKGQHTLLLGNSGTGKTTLLNLLGGLSKPTEGKVWINQKDIYQFGTSELDQFRSQHIGFIFQEAHLLKNLTILENIQLAQSLAKKKVNKSEIISVLHKLQLSEKAHAYPNELSRGQLQRAAIARAVINKPLLLIADEPTASLDDQNTDRVLALLMEIADQQGATLLIATHDKRIKNSFSNTYDLNTINPNNN
;
A
#
# COMPACT_ATOMS: atom_id res chain seq x y z
N MET A 1 24.72 -14.23 -7.01
CA MET A 1 24.39 -12.96 -6.34
C MET A 1 23.14 -13.20 -5.51
N HIS A 2 23.23 -13.18 -4.18
CA HIS A 2 22.03 -13.23 -3.34
C HIS A 2 21.21 -11.97 -3.60
N LYS A 3 20.08 -12.12 -4.28
CA LYS A 3 19.13 -11.02 -4.48
C LYS A 3 18.50 -10.74 -3.12
N ASN A 4 18.72 -9.54 -2.56
CA ASN A 4 18.08 -9.11 -1.33
C ASN A 4 16.63 -8.70 -1.63
N PRO A 5 15.62 -9.48 -1.24
CA PRO A 5 14.23 -9.16 -1.54
C PRO A 5 13.78 -7.88 -0.84
N MET A 6 12.82 -7.17 -1.45
CA MET A 6 12.09 -6.07 -0.81
C MET A 6 11.18 -6.60 0.29
N ILE A 7 10.45 -7.69 0.00
CA ILE A 7 9.56 -8.38 0.94
C ILE A 7 9.98 -9.83 1.02
N ALA A 8 10.10 -10.38 2.22
CA ALA A 8 10.16 -11.81 2.48
C ALA A 8 9.29 -12.15 3.68
N THR A 9 8.64 -13.31 3.64
CA THR A 9 7.86 -13.84 4.77
C THR A 9 8.23 -15.28 5.07
N GLN A 10 8.08 -15.69 6.33
CA GLN A 10 8.30 -17.06 6.75
C GLN A 10 7.20 -17.47 7.72
N GLU A 11 6.54 -18.61 7.43
CA GLU A 11 5.54 -19.26 8.29
C GLU A 11 4.46 -18.30 8.85
N LEU A 12 4.06 -17.33 8.01
CA LEU A 12 3.19 -16.24 8.42
C LEU A 12 1.78 -16.73 8.68
N SER A 13 1.23 -16.41 9.84
CA SER A 13 -0.16 -16.69 10.17
C SER A 13 -0.78 -15.60 11.03
N PHE A 14 -2.09 -15.48 10.94
CA PHE A 14 -2.87 -14.51 11.71
C PHE A 14 -4.18 -15.12 12.19
N GLN A 15 -4.59 -14.76 13.40
CA GLN A 15 -5.86 -15.18 13.97
C GLN A 15 -6.58 -13.96 14.55
N TYR A 16 -7.78 -13.69 14.06
CA TYR A 16 -8.68 -12.72 14.67
C TYR A 16 -9.20 -13.28 16.00
N LYS A 17 -9.51 -12.40 16.94
CA LYS A 17 -10.08 -12.80 18.24
C LYS A 17 -11.36 -13.62 18.03
N GLY A 18 -11.35 -14.87 18.48
CA GLY A 18 -12.47 -15.80 18.31
C GLY A 18 -12.64 -16.39 16.90
N GLY A 19 -11.75 -16.07 15.95
CA GLY A 19 -11.81 -16.56 14.57
C GLY A 19 -10.88 -17.72 14.28
N THR A 20 -11.00 -18.26 13.07
CA THR A 20 -10.10 -19.29 12.54
C THR A 20 -8.73 -18.67 12.22
N ARG A 21 -7.67 -19.47 12.41
CA ARG A 21 -6.31 -19.07 12.06
C ARG A 21 -6.11 -19.16 10.55
N ILE A 22 -5.65 -18.07 9.97
CA ILE A 22 -5.29 -17.95 8.56
C ILE A 22 -3.78 -18.18 8.44
N LYS A 23 -3.38 -19.13 7.59
CA LYS A 23 -1.97 -19.33 7.22
C LYS A 23 -1.73 -18.71 5.85
N PHE A 24 -0.63 -18.01 5.70
CA PHE A 24 -0.25 -17.38 4.43
C PHE A 24 0.91 -18.13 3.76
N PRO A 25 0.95 -18.14 2.42
CA PRO A 25 2.12 -18.66 1.71
C PRO A 25 3.35 -17.82 2.00
N SER A 26 4.52 -18.41 1.80
CA SER A 26 5.75 -17.62 1.77
C SER A 26 5.72 -16.66 0.57
N VAL A 27 6.00 -15.40 0.83
CA VAL A 27 6.06 -14.33 -0.17
C VAL A 27 7.51 -13.88 -0.27
N GLU A 28 8.03 -13.80 -1.49
CA GLU A 28 9.34 -13.22 -1.78
C GLU A 28 9.22 -12.31 -3.00
N ILE A 29 9.39 -11.00 -2.78
CA ILE A 29 9.27 -9.97 -3.82
C ILE A 29 10.60 -9.22 -3.91
N GLN A 30 11.19 -9.18 -5.10
CA GLN A 30 12.44 -8.47 -5.33
C GLN A 30 12.22 -6.96 -5.41
N LYS A 31 13.27 -6.17 -5.14
CA LYS A 31 13.22 -4.71 -5.34
C LYS A 31 12.87 -4.36 -6.77
N GLY A 32 11.90 -3.46 -6.95
CA GLY A 32 11.39 -3.04 -8.25
C GLY A 32 10.52 -4.08 -8.97
N GLN A 33 10.29 -5.26 -8.38
CA GLN A 33 9.38 -6.27 -8.92
C GLN A 33 7.94 -5.92 -8.50
N HIS A 34 7.25 -5.16 -9.34
CA HIS A 34 5.83 -4.87 -9.11
C HIS A 34 5.03 -6.16 -9.12
N THR A 35 4.20 -6.33 -8.10
CA THR A 35 3.56 -7.62 -7.79
C THR A 35 2.07 -7.44 -7.58
N LEU A 36 1.31 -8.38 -8.11
CA LEU A 36 -0.14 -8.49 -7.94
C LEU A 36 -0.47 -9.62 -6.95
N LEU A 37 -1.27 -9.30 -5.95
CA LEU A 37 -1.87 -10.26 -5.02
C LEU A 37 -3.35 -10.45 -5.42
N LEU A 38 -3.65 -11.55 -6.07
CA LEU A 38 -5.02 -11.92 -6.45
C LEU A 38 -5.69 -12.75 -5.37
N GLY A 39 -7.01 -12.65 -5.29
CA GLY A 39 -7.83 -13.50 -4.44
C GLY A 39 -9.27 -13.01 -4.40
N ASN A 40 -10.20 -13.92 -4.18
CA ASN A 40 -11.61 -13.58 -3.99
C ASN A 40 -11.81 -12.76 -2.69
N SER A 41 -13.00 -12.21 -2.49
CA SER A 41 -13.35 -11.59 -1.21
C SER A 41 -13.23 -12.63 -0.09
N GLY A 42 -12.68 -12.24 1.06
CA GLY A 42 -12.50 -13.13 2.21
C GLY A 42 -11.25 -14.03 2.19
N THR A 43 -10.44 -14.07 1.14
CA THR A 43 -9.22 -14.91 1.08
C THR A 43 -8.07 -14.41 1.97
N GLY A 44 -8.23 -13.26 2.63
CA GLY A 44 -7.22 -12.70 3.54
C GLY A 44 -6.25 -11.70 2.89
N LYS A 45 -6.52 -11.18 1.68
CA LYS A 45 -5.67 -10.16 1.01
C LYS A 45 -5.36 -8.98 1.91
N THR A 46 -6.39 -8.28 2.40
CA THR A 46 -6.24 -7.13 3.30
C THR A 46 -5.48 -7.50 4.57
N THR A 47 -5.73 -8.69 5.14
CA THR A 47 -5.00 -9.17 6.32
C THR A 47 -3.52 -9.34 6.00
N LEU A 48 -3.19 -9.98 4.87
CA LEU A 48 -1.79 -10.13 4.44
C LEU A 48 -1.13 -8.77 4.22
N LEU A 49 -1.80 -7.84 3.50
CA LEU A 49 -1.26 -6.49 3.31
C LEU A 49 -1.02 -5.76 4.64
N ASN A 50 -1.92 -5.89 5.61
CA ASN A 50 -1.76 -5.30 6.94
C ASN A 50 -0.56 -5.90 7.69
N LEU A 51 -0.32 -7.20 7.54
CA LEU A 51 0.86 -7.85 8.10
C LEU A 51 2.15 -7.37 7.40
N LEU A 52 2.16 -7.29 6.08
CA LEU A 52 3.31 -6.79 5.31
C LEU A 52 3.55 -5.30 5.56
N GLY A 53 2.50 -4.52 5.76
CA GLY A 53 2.57 -3.10 6.07
C GLY A 53 2.87 -2.76 7.54
N GLY A 54 2.97 -3.76 8.43
CA GLY A 54 3.20 -3.55 9.85
C GLY A 54 2.01 -2.90 10.59
N LEU A 55 0.79 -3.01 10.03
CA LEU A 55 -0.44 -2.48 10.63
C LEU A 55 -1.08 -3.47 11.61
N SER A 56 -0.82 -4.76 11.42
CA SER A 56 -1.26 -5.84 12.31
C SER A 56 -0.08 -6.75 12.63
N LYS A 57 0.04 -7.18 13.88
CA LYS A 57 1.10 -8.10 14.30
C LYS A 57 0.69 -9.54 13.97
N PRO A 58 1.54 -10.37 13.34
CA PRO A 58 1.24 -11.77 13.07
C PRO A 58 1.08 -12.56 14.38
N THR A 59 0.28 -13.63 14.32
CA THR A 59 0.20 -14.60 15.43
C THR A 59 1.48 -15.43 15.49
N GLU A 60 2.00 -15.82 14.31
CA GLU A 60 3.29 -16.51 14.15
C GLU A 60 3.92 -16.11 12.82
N GLY A 61 5.22 -16.36 12.74
CA GLY A 61 6.02 -16.11 11.55
C GLY A 61 6.72 -14.75 11.57
N LYS A 62 7.38 -14.43 10.46
CA LYS A 62 8.23 -13.25 10.32
C LYS A 62 7.95 -12.52 9.01
N VAL A 63 8.19 -11.22 9.03
CA VAL A 63 8.09 -10.35 7.84
C VAL A 63 9.35 -9.49 7.78
N TRP A 64 10.09 -9.65 6.69
CA TRP A 64 11.22 -8.78 6.39
C TRP A 64 10.85 -7.79 5.29
N ILE A 65 11.10 -6.52 5.56
CA ILE A 65 11.01 -5.44 4.57
C ILE A 65 12.41 -4.84 4.41
N ASN A 66 12.92 -4.87 3.18
CA ASN A 66 14.28 -4.42 2.88
C ASN A 66 15.30 -5.02 3.88
N GLN A 67 15.24 -6.34 4.11
CA GLN A 67 16.09 -7.14 5.00
C GLN A 67 15.92 -6.90 6.51
N LYS A 68 14.98 -6.06 6.93
CA LYS A 68 14.69 -5.80 8.35
C LYS A 68 13.47 -6.60 8.78
N ASP A 69 13.57 -7.43 9.81
CA ASP A 69 12.42 -8.07 10.47
C ASP A 69 11.64 -6.99 11.22
N ILE A 70 10.52 -6.57 10.62
CA ILE A 70 9.76 -5.41 11.11
C ILE A 70 9.05 -5.66 12.44
N TYR A 71 8.89 -6.91 12.84
CA TYR A 71 8.26 -7.27 14.11
C TYR A 71 9.23 -7.46 15.27
N GLN A 72 10.54 -7.31 15.01
CA GLN A 72 11.54 -7.14 16.05
C GLN A 72 11.64 -5.68 16.55
N PHE A 73 11.06 -4.74 15.81
CA PHE A 73 11.00 -3.34 16.24
C PHE A 73 10.05 -3.14 17.42
N GLY A 74 10.40 -2.22 18.31
CA GLY A 74 9.44 -1.67 19.27
C GLY A 74 8.34 -0.87 18.55
N THR A 75 7.22 -0.61 19.23
CA THR A 75 6.05 0.06 18.61
C THR A 75 6.43 1.39 17.96
N SER A 76 7.16 2.26 18.66
CA SER A 76 7.58 3.57 18.13
C SER A 76 8.54 3.46 16.95
N GLU A 77 9.43 2.45 16.97
CA GLU A 77 10.37 2.20 15.88
C GLU A 77 9.65 1.67 14.64
N LEU A 78 8.69 0.76 14.81
CA LEU A 78 7.85 0.25 13.72
C LEU A 78 7.03 1.38 13.09
N ASP A 79 6.42 2.26 13.89
CA ASP A 79 5.67 3.41 13.40
C ASP A 79 6.56 4.37 12.59
N GLN A 80 7.77 4.61 13.09
CA GLN A 80 8.76 5.44 12.38
C GLN A 80 9.20 4.77 11.07
N PHE A 81 9.46 3.45 11.10
CA PHE A 81 9.83 2.68 9.91
C PHE A 81 8.72 2.73 8.85
N ARG A 82 7.45 2.50 9.24
CA ARG A 82 6.30 2.59 8.35
C ARG A 82 6.19 3.96 7.70
N SER A 83 6.20 5.01 8.52
CA SER A 83 6.01 6.40 8.04
C SER A 83 7.07 6.82 7.02
N GLN A 84 8.28 6.25 7.11
CA GLN A 84 9.40 6.58 6.22
C GLN A 84 9.52 5.70 4.99
N HIS A 85 9.13 4.41 5.10
CA HIS A 85 9.50 3.41 4.10
C HIS A 85 8.30 2.71 3.44
N ILE A 86 7.09 2.83 4.00
CA ILE A 86 5.90 2.17 3.47
C ILE A 86 4.83 3.21 3.16
N GLY A 87 4.42 3.29 1.89
CA GLY A 87 3.23 4.02 1.47
C GLY A 87 2.05 3.06 1.42
N PHE A 88 0.93 3.40 2.07
CA PHE A 88 -0.26 2.55 2.06
C PHE A 88 -1.44 3.30 1.44
N ILE A 89 -2.03 2.70 0.40
CA ILE A 89 -3.24 3.15 -0.29
C ILE A 89 -4.33 2.14 0.05
N PHE A 90 -5.28 2.57 0.85
CA PHE A 90 -6.42 1.75 1.27
C PHE A 90 -7.54 1.82 0.24
N GLN A 91 -8.43 0.84 0.26
CA GLN A 91 -9.65 0.82 -0.54
C GLN A 91 -10.49 2.09 -0.33
N GLU A 92 -10.65 2.51 0.93
CA GLU A 92 -11.15 3.84 1.27
C GLU A 92 -9.99 4.80 1.51
N ALA A 93 -10.15 6.05 1.12
CA ALA A 93 -9.06 7.04 1.17
C ALA A 93 -8.51 7.31 2.60
N HIS A 94 -9.32 7.11 3.63
CA HIS A 94 -8.98 7.36 5.04
C HIS A 94 -8.24 8.69 5.27
N LEU A 95 -8.69 9.76 4.58
CA LEU A 95 -8.22 11.11 4.82
C LEU A 95 -8.90 11.67 6.08
N LEU A 96 -8.17 12.47 6.85
CA LEU A 96 -8.72 13.17 8.01
C LEU A 96 -9.66 14.28 7.54
N LYS A 97 -10.95 14.15 7.87
CA LYS A 97 -12.03 14.98 7.34
C LYS A 97 -11.96 16.45 7.78
N ASN A 98 -11.31 16.70 8.90
CA ASN A 98 -11.10 18.05 9.50
C ASN A 98 -9.77 18.69 9.09
N LEU A 99 -9.03 18.10 8.18
CA LEU A 99 -7.83 18.65 7.56
C LEU A 99 -8.05 18.80 6.06
N THR A 100 -7.51 19.85 5.48
CA THR A 100 -7.44 20.01 4.02
C THR A 100 -6.57 18.93 3.38
N ILE A 101 -6.62 18.78 2.07
CA ILE A 101 -5.77 17.84 1.34
C ILE A 101 -4.28 18.14 1.58
N LEU A 102 -3.90 19.42 1.52
CA LEU A 102 -2.53 19.85 1.82
C LEU A 102 -2.10 19.43 3.23
N GLU A 103 -2.93 19.67 4.24
CA GLU A 103 -2.64 19.35 5.63
C GLU A 103 -2.57 17.83 5.89
N ASN A 104 -3.43 17.03 5.23
CA ASN A 104 -3.33 15.57 5.27
C ASN A 104 -1.96 15.07 4.79
N ILE A 105 -1.40 15.70 3.75
CA ILE A 105 -0.09 15.33 3.21
C ILE A 105 1.05 15.87 4.07
N GLN A 106 0.91 17.09 4.61
CA GLN A 106 1.87 17.67 5.58
C GLN A 106 2.01 16.78 6.82
N LEU A 107 0.88 16.26 7.32
CA LEU A 107 0.88 15.35 8.46
C LEU A 107 1.69 14.09 8.16
N ALA A 108 1.58 13.52 6.95
CA ALA A 108 2.38 12.35 6.58
C ALA A 108 3.89 12.63 6.61
N GLN A 109 4.34 13.80 6.16
CA GLN A 109 5.75 14.21 6.28
C GLN A 109 6.17 14.39 7.75
N SER A 110 5.30 15.02 8.55
CA SER A 110 5.57 15.25 9.98
C SER A 110 5.69 13.93 10.76
N LEU A 111 4.80 12.97 10.51
CA LEU A 111 4.86 11.64 11.13
C LEU A 111 6.13 10.87 10.75
N ALA A 112 6.66 11.08 9.55
CA ALA A 112 7.94 10.53 9.13
C ALA A 112 9.15 11.26 9.74
N LYS A 113 8.93 12.26 10.62
CA LYS A 113 9.96 13.17 11.17
C LYS A 113 10.75 13.91 10.08
N LYS A 114 10.13 14.14 8.93
CA LYS A 114 10.69 14.95 7.85
C LYS A 114 10.28 16.42 8.03
N LYS A 115 11.13 17.32 7.56
CA LYS A 115 10.74 18.72 7.45
C LYS A 115 9.62 18.85 6.41
N VAL A 116 8.52 19.51 6.78
CA VAL A 116 7.42 19.73 5.87
C VAL A 116 7.89 20.57 4.67
N ASN A 117 7.75 20.04 3.48
CA ASN A 117 8.14 20.69 2.23
C ASN A 117 6.90 20.97 1.37
N LYS A 118 6.34 22.18 1.52
CA LYS A 118 5.15 22.60 0.78
C LYS A 118 5.32 22.58 -0.74
N SER A 119 6.50 22.93 -1.26
CA SER A 119 6.76 22.90 -2.71
C SER A 119 6.73 21.48 -3.27
N GLU A 120 7.27 20.51 -2.53
CA GLU A 120 7.20 19.09 -2.90
C GLU A 120 5.74 18.57 -2.88
N ILE A 121 4.96 18.96 -1.86
CA ILE A 121 3.54 18.58 -1.79
C ILE A 121 2.77 19.16 -2.98
N ILE A 122 2.96 20.44 -3.31
CA ILE A 122 2.31 21.07 -4.48
C ILE A 122 2.73 20.37 -5.77
N SER A 123 4.01 20.01 -5.93
CA SER A 123 4.49 19.24 -7.09
C SER A 123 3.79 17.86 -7.20
N VAL A 124 3.63 17.14 -6.09
CA VAL A 124 2.90 15.86 -6.07
C VAL A 124 1.42 16.07 -6.40
N LEU A 125 0.77 17.09 -5.83
CA LEU A 125 -0.62 17.40 -6.14
C LEU A 125 -0.81 17.80 -7.61
N HIS A 126 0.14 18.53 -8.20
CA HIS A 126 0.11 18.87 -9.61
C HIS A 126 0.16 17.62 -10.50
N LYS A 127 1.11 16.69 -10.26
CA LYS A 127 1.21 15.42 -10.99
C LYS A 127 -0.09 14.60 -10.90
N LEU A 128 -0.79 14.69 -9.78
CA LEU A 128 -2.05 13.99 -9.52
C LEU A 128 -3.28 14.81 -9.94
N GLN A 129 -3.11 15.95 -10.63
CA GLN A 129 -4.19 16.82 -11.09
C GLN A 129 -5.13 17.29 -9.94
N LEU A 130 -4.51 17.64 -8.80
CA LEU A 130 -5.19 18.10 -7.59
C LEU A 130 -4.74 19.47 -7.11
N SER A 131 -4.02 20.26 -7.95
CA SER A 131 -3.46 21.57 -7.55
C SER A 131 -4.53 22.51 -6.98
N GLU A 132 -5.69 22.60 -7.65
CA GLU A 132 -6.80 23.46 -7.24
C GLU A 132 -7.56 22.94 -6.01
N LYS A 133 -7.30 21.70 -5.62
CA LYS A 133 -7.94 21.02 -4.47
C LYS A 133 -7.04 20.97 -3.23
N ALA A 134 -5.87 21.62 -3.27
CA ALA A 134 -4.92 21.59 -2.15
C ALA A 134 -5.56 22.06 -0.83
N HIS A 135 -6.38 23.09 -0.88
CA HIS A 135 -7.04 23.69 0.28
C HIS A 135 -8.48 23.20 0.50
N ALA A 136 -8.98 22.29 -0.33
CA ALA A 136 -10.29 21.68 -0.14
C ALA A 136 -10.25 20.61 0.97
N TYR A 137 -11.37 20.41 1.63
CA TYR A 137 -11.57 19.31 2.58
C TYR A 137 -11.97 18.02 1.86
N PRO A 138 -11.75 16.84 2.44
CA PRO A 138 -12.09 15.56 1.81
C PRO A 138 -13.55 15.44 1.35
N ASN A 139 -14.50 16.02 2.08
CA ASN A 139 -15.94 16.01 1.74
C ASN A 139 -16.29 16.86 0.51
N GLU A 140 -15.38 17.69 0.02
CA GLU A 140 -15.55 18.52 -1.19
C GLU A 140 -14.96 17.86 -2.44
N LEU A 141 -14.44 16.64 -2.32
CA LEU A 141 -13.78 15.92 -3.40
C LEU A 141 -14.67 14.81 -3.95
N SER A 142 -14.60 14.59 -5.26
CA SER A 142 -15.14 13.36 -5.88
C SER A 142 -14.36 12.11 -5.42
N ARG A 143 -14.94 10.92 -5.60
CA ARG A 143 -14.27 9.65 -5.25
C ARG A 143 -12.88 9.51 -5.91
N GLY A 144 -12.77 9.82 -7.19
CA GLY A 144 -11.50 9.77 -7.92
C GLY A 144 -10.49 10.80 -7.41
N GLN A 145 -10.94 12.00 -7.00
CA GLN A 145 -10.08 13.00 -6.35
C GLN A 145 -9.61 12.55 -4.97
N LEU A 146 -10.52 11.95 -4.17
CA LEU A 146 -10.16 11.37 -2.86
C LEU A 146 -9.09 10.27 -2.99
N GLN A 147 -9.24 9.40 -3.98
CA GLN A 147 -8.26 8.34 -4.24
C GLN A 147 -6.91 8.92 -4.65
N ARG A 148 -6.87 9.90 -5.56
CA ARG A 148 -5.62 10.58 -5.93
C ARG A 148 -4.99 11.31 -4.75
N ALA A 149 -5.77 11.90 -3.85
CA ALA A 149 -5.28 12.51 -2.62
C ALA A 149 -4.69 11.48 -1.65
N ALA A 150 -5.30 10.28 -1.54
CA ALA A 150 -4.74 9.17 -0.77
C ALA A 150 -3.42 8.67 -1.36
N ILE A 151 -3.31 8.62 -2.70
CA ILE A 151 -2.05 8.33 -3.39
C ILE A 151 -1.00 9.39 -3.07
N ALA A 152 -1.35 10.69 -3.15
CA ALA A 152 -0.43 11.79 -2.80
C ALA A 152 0.15 11.61 -1.38
N ARG A 153 -0.71 11.31 -0.41
CA ARG A 153 -0.31 11.06 0.97
C ARG A 153 0.63 9.84 1.10
N ALA A 154 0.35 8.77 0.36
CA ALA A 154 1.15 7.55 0.43
C ALA A 154 2.55 7.73 -0.16
N VAL A 155 2.71 8.56 -1.21
CA VAL A 155 3.96 8.67 -1.98
C VAL A 155 4.85 9.85 -1.56
N ILE A 156 4.33 10.79 -0.76
CA ILE A 156 5.05 12.04 -0.42
C ILE A 156 6.37 11.79 0.29
N ASN A 157 6.48 10.72 1.05
CA ASN A 157 7.69 10.35 1.76
C ASN A 157 8.67 9.52 0.93
N LYS A 158 8.39 9.28 -0.37
CA LYS A 158 9.19 8.45 -1.27
C LYS A 158 9.46 7.08 -0.65
N PRO A 159 8.42 6.27 -0.39
CA PRO A 159 8.55 4.99 0.27
C PRO A 159 9.36 4.00 -0.59
N LEU A 160 9.98 3.01 0.06
CA LEU A 160 10.60 1.88 -0.63
C LEU A 160 9.58 0.86 -1.11
N LEU A 161 8.46 0.75 -0.39
CA LEU A 161 7.36 -0.17 -0.66
C LEU A 161 6.05 0.61 -0.71
N LEU A 162 5.33 0.49 -1.82
CA LEU A 162 3.99 1.03 -1.99
C LEU A 162 2.99 -0.14 -2.00
N ILE A 163 2.10 -0.16 -1.02
CA ILE A 163 1.04 -1.17 -0.87
C ILE A 163 -0.29 -0.53 -1.24
N ALA A 164 -1.06 -1.17 -2.12
CA ALA A 164 -2.39 -0.71 -2.50
C ALA A 164 -3.42 -1.84 -2.34
N ASP A 165 -4.43 -1.60 -1.52
CA ASP A 165 -5.53 -2.53 -1.28
C ASP A 165 -6.74 -2.11 -2.11
N GLU A 166 -7.11 -2.92 -3.10
CA GLU A 166 -8.24 -2.70 -4.03
C GLU A 166 -8.27 -1.27 -4.64
N PRO A 167 -7.15 -0.75 -5.20
CA PRO A 167 -7.05 0.65 -5.61
C PRO A 167 -7.94 1.01 -6.80
N THR A 168 -8.49 0.01 -7.49
CA THR A 168 -9.36 0.16 -8.66
C THR A 168 -10.80 -0.32 -8.41
N ALA A 169 -11.12 -0.71 -7.17
CA ALA A 169 -12.46 -1.12 -6.81
C ALA A 169 -13.48 0.00 -7.13
N SER A 170 -14.55 -0.35 -7.80
CA SER A 170 -15.63 0.57 -8.21
C SER A 170 -15.28 1.53 -9.36
N LEU A 171 -14.18 1.30 -10.09
CA LEU A 171 -13.83 2.04 -11.29
C LEU A 171 -14.24 1.26 -12.54
N ASP A 172 -14.58 2.00 -13.60
CA ASP A 172 -14.71 1.46 -14.95
C ASP A 172 -13.34 1.10 -15.54
N ASP A 173 -13.32 0.43 -16.68
CA ASP A 173 -12.10 -0.08 -17.30
C ASP A 173 -11.08 1.04 -17.60
N GLN A 174 -11.53 2.17 -18.18
CA GLN A 174 -10.62 3.28 -18.50
C GLN A 174 -10.00 3.92 -17.26
N ASN A 175 -10.78 4.09 -16.20
CA ASN A 175 -10.27 4.66 -14.96
C ASN A 175 -9.38 3.66 -14.20
N THR A 176 -9.67 2.36 -14.31
CA THR A 176 -8.80 1.28 -13.79
C THR A 176 -7.41 1.36 -14.41
N ASP A 177 -7.33 1.40 -15.74
CA ASP A 177 -6.04 1.48 -16.46
C ASP A 177 -5.26 2.75 -16.12
N ARG A 178 -5.95 3.89 -16.01
CA ARG A 178 -5.33 5.17 -15.64
C ARG A 178 -4.74 5.15 -14.24
N VAL A 179 -5.48 4.61 -13.25
CA VAL A 179 -5.01 4.52 -11.86
C VAL A 179 -3.83 3.55 -11.76
N LEU A 180 -3.90 2.41 -12.46
CA LEU A 180 -2.84 1.44 -12.48
C LEU A 180 -1.56 2.01 -13.11
N ALA A 181 -1.66 2.62 -14.30
CA ALA A 181 -0.55 3.26 -14.98
C ALA A 181 0.09 4.35 -14.09
N LEU A 182 -0.73 5.18 -13.44
CA LEU A 182 -0.27 6.20 -12.51
C LEU A 182 0.51 5.61 -11.32
N LEU A 183 0.01 4.53 -10.71
CA LEU A 183 0.69 3.89 -9.58
C LEU A 183 2.03 3.27 -9.99
N MET A 184 2.08 2.61 -11.16
CA MET A 184 3.31 2.05 -11.73
C MET A 184 4.32 3.15 -12.04
N GLU A 185 3.90 4.21 -12.74
CA GLU A 185 4.76 5.36 -13.07
C GLU A 185 5.38 6.00 -11.82
N ILE A 186 4.56 6.24 -10.79
CA ILE A 186 5.03 6.82 -9.52
C ILE A 186 6.03 5.87 -8.84
N ALA A 187 5.72 4.57 -8.79
CA ALA A 187 6.60 3.57 -8.19
C ALA A 187 7.95 3.53 -8.89
N ASP A 188 7.96 3.49 -10.24
CA ASP A 188 9.18 3.49 -11.05
C ASP A 188 9.99 4.78 -10.84
N GLN A 189 9.35 5.95 -10.91
CA GLN A 189 10.02 7.24 -10.72
C GLN A 189 10.66 7.39 -9.34
N GLN A 190 10.07 6.77 -8.31
CA GLN A 190 10.60 6.82 -6.94
C GLN A 190 11.50 5.65 -6.59
N GLY A 191 11.66 4.67 -7.49
CA GLY A 191 12.39 3.42 -7.20
C GLY A 191 11.70 2.55 -6.15
N ALA A 192 10.38 2.70 -5.98
CA ALA A 192 9.58 1.93 -5.03
C ALA A 192 9.17 0.58 -5.63
N THR A 193 8.98 -0.42 -4.78
CA THR A 193 8.33 -1.68 -5.16
C THR A 193 6.84 -1.56 -4.92
N LEU A 194 6.01 -1.86 -5.93
CA LEU A 194 4.56 -1.78 -5.83
C LEU A 194 3.96 -3.18 -5.58
N LEU A 195 3.10 -3.27 -4.56
CA LEU A 195 2.28 -4.45 -4.27
C LEU A 195 0.80 -4.05 -4.29
N ILE A 196 0.05 -4.59 -5.24
CA ILE A 196 -1.41 -4.35 -5.34
C ILE A 196 -2.14 -5.62 -4.96
N ALA A 197 -3.14 -5.51 -4.08
CA ALA A 197 -4.11 -6.57 -3.83
C ALA A 197 -5.45 -6.23 -4.49
N THR A 198 -6.02 -7.19 -5.23
CA THR A 198 -7.33 -7.05 -5.83
C THR A 198 -7.96 -8.40 -6.14
N HIS A 199 -9.28 -8.42 -6.35
CA HIS A 199 -10.00 -9.53 -6.95
C HIS A 199 -10.18 -9.36 -8.47
N ASP A 200 -9.81 -8.19 -9.01
CA ASP A 200 -9.95 -7.86 -10.42
C ASP A 200 -8.89 -8.55 -11.28
N LYS A 201 -9.32 -9.55 -12.04
CA LYS A 201 -8.43 -10.33 -12.92
C LYS A 201 -8.02 -9.57 -14.18
N ARG A 202 -8.70 -8.48 -14.54
CA ARG A 202 -8.41 -7.69 -15.76
C ARG A 202 -6.99 -7.16 -15.77
N ILE A 203 -6.50 -6.73 -14.62
CA ILE A 203 -5.16 -6.14 -14.47
C ILE A 203 -4.03 -7.18 -14.37
N LYS A 204 -4.33 -8.48 -14.40
CA LYS A 204 -3.33 -9.55 -14.22
C LYS A 204 -2.19 -9.46 -15.24
N ASN A 205 -2.52 -9.16 -16.49
CA ASN A 205 -1.53 -9.10 -17.57
C ASN A 205 -0.57 -7.90 -17.46
N SER A 206 -0.86 -6.93 -16.61
CA SER A 206 0.01 -5.77 -16.35
C SER A 206 1.14 -6.09 -15.37
N PHE A 207 1.14 -7.28 -14.75
CA PHE A 207 2.13 -7.69 -13.77
C PHE A 207 2.88 -8.94 -14.20
N SER A 208 4.20 -8.89 -14.12
CA SER A 208 5.07 -10.06 -14.36
C SER A 208 5.10 -11.03 -13.18
N ASN A 209 4.74 -10.57 -11.98
CA ASN A 209 4.72 -11.37 -10.76
C ASN A 209 3.32 -11.34 -10.13
N THR A 210 2.75 -12.51 -9.87
CA THR A 210 1.39 -12.65 -9.31
C THR A 210 1.37 -13.76 -8.26
N TYR A 211 0.83 -13.44 -7.09
CA TYR A 211 0.46 -14.41 -6.05
C TYR A 211 -1.06 -14.55 -6.05
N ASP A 212 -1.58 -15.76 -6.27
CA ASP A 212 -3.02 -16.04 -6.24
C ASP A 212 -3.38 -16.79 -4.95
N LEU A 213 -4.02 -16.11 -4.00
CA LEU A 213 -4.41 -16.70 -2.72
C LEU A 213 -5.53 -17.73 -2.85
N ASN A 214 -6.28 -17.74 -3.96
CA ASN A 214 -7.30 -18.79 -4.17
C ASN A 214 -6.67 -20.17 -4.41
N THR A 215 -5.49 -20.20 -5.04
CA THR A 215 -4.79 -21.46 -5.34
C THR A 215 -3.94 -21.96 -4.18
N ILE A 216 -3.53 -21.03 -3.30
CA ILE A 216 -2.59 -21.32 -2.21
C ILE A 216 -3.32 -21.71 -0.91
N ASN A 217 -4.55 -21.22 -0.71
CA ASN A 217 -5.41 -21.55 0.43
C ASN A 217 -6.78 -22.10 -0.02
N PRO A 218 -6.86 -23.28 -0.63
CA PRO A 218 -8.12 -23.85 -1.14
C PRO A 218 -9.16 -24.15 -0.04
N ASN A 219 -8.77 -24.13 1.25
CA ASN A 219 -9.63 -24.51 2.39
C ASN A 219 -10.24 -23.32 3.15
N ASN A 220 -10.16 -22.09 2.63
CA ASN A 220 -10.79 -20.90 3.25
C ASN A 220 -12.13 -20.52 2.59
N ASN A 221 -12.85 -21.49 2.01
CA ASN A 221 -14.23 -21.32 1.54
C ASN A 221 -15.22 -21.87 2.56
#